data_b707de4bd00bd4baabe25a28ace8e0f4
#
_entry.id   b707de4bd00bd4baabe25a28ace8e0f4
#
_cell.length_a   1.000
_cell.length_b   1.000
_cell.length_c   1.000
_cell.angle_alpha   90.00
_cell.angle_beta   90.00
_cell.angle_gamma   90.00
#
_symmetry.space_group_name_H-M   'P 1'
#
loop_
_entity.id
_entity.type
_entity.pdbx_description
1 polymer ?
#
loop_
_entity_poly.entity_id
_entity_poly.type
_entity_poly.pdbx_seq_one_letter_code
_entity_poly.pdbx_strand_id
1 'polypeptide(L)'
;VLKEKNLLYSMGLFVLFFGTKKQYHKVAHHTIWMTERFKSLLHDIFKNKILSEDFSLYIHRPTATDKSFAPEGCDSFYVLCPVPNLQGKINWDVESENLKNKIVKELSKTIMPDLEKNITDVFWMNPKKRSRP
;
A
#
# COMPACT_ATOMS: atom_id res chain seq x y z
N VAL A 1 11.79 30.78 -5.01
CA VAL A 1 12.82 30.50 -4.03
C VAL A 1 12.29 30.70 -2.61
N LEU A 2 11.61 31.80 -2.33
CA LEU A 2 10.90 31.98 -1.06
C LEU A 2 9.82 30.93 -0.82
N LYS A 3 9.30 30.40 -1.89
CA LYS A 3 8.23 29.40 -1.86
C LYS A 3 8.70 28.04 -1.36
N GLU A 4 9.97 27.69 -1.53
CA GLU A 4 10.48 26.40 -1.09
C GLU A 4 10.45 26.24 0.43
N LYS A 5 10.67 27.32 1.19
CA LYS A 5 10.65 27.29 2.64
C LYS A 5 9.25 27.09 3.22
N ASN A 6 8.22 27.45 2.45
CA ASN A 6 6.83 27.38 2.89
C ASN A 6 6.03 26.28 2.19
N LEU A 7 6.66 25.54 1.27
CA LEU A 7 6.00 24.45 0.57
C LEU A 7 5.88 23.24 1.50
N LEU A 8 4.65 22.76 1.64
CA LEU A 8 4.41 21.45 2.20
C LEU A 8 4.68 20.43 1.11
N TYR A 9 5.72 19.62 1.30
CA TYR A 9 5.98 18.52 0.38
C TYR A 9 4.85 17.51 0.48
N SER A 10 4.41 16.98 -0.66
CA SER A 10 3.41 15.94 -0.68
C SER A 10 3.93 14.68 0.04
N MET A 11 3.01 13.86 0.52
CA MET A 11 3.34 12.57 1.10
C MET A 11 4.04 11.69 0.09
N GLY A 12 4.82 10.73 0.59
CA GLY A 12 5.32 9.63 -0.20
C GLY A 12 4.25 8.57 -0.39
N LEU A 13 4.50 7.66 -1.31
CA LEU A 13 3.63 6.51 -1.51
C LEU A 13 4.46 5.23 -1.44
N PHE A 14 3.94 4.27 -0.70
CA PHE A 14 4.36 2.89 -0.80
C PHE A 14 3.30 2.18 -1.64
N VAL A 15 3.72 1.57 -2.73
CA VAL A 15 2.81 0.88 -3.64
C VAL A 15 3.16 -0.59 -3.66
N LEU A 16 2.19 -1.42 -3.33
CA LEU A 16 2.35 -2.86 -3.31
C LEU A 16 1.58 -3.45 -4.49
N PHE A 17 2.26 -4.23 -5.33
CA PHE A 17 1.67 -4.94 -6.45
C PHE A 17 1.72 -6.43 -6.17
N PHE A 18 0.61 -7.13 -6.35
CA PHE A 18 0.61 -8.58 -6.19
C PHE A 18 -0.47 -9.25 -7.03
N GLY A 19 -0.18 -10.49 -7.39
CA GLY A 19 -1.15 -11.39 -8.00
C GLY A 19 -1.60 -12.43 -6.98
N THR A 20 -2.78 -12.98 -7.17
CA THR A 20 -3.32 -14.05 -6.35
C THR A 20 -3.83 -15.19 -7.22
N LYS A 21 -3.68 -16.42 -6.72
CA LYS A 21 -4.24 -17.61 -7.38
C LYS A 21 -5.70 -17.86 -7.02
N LYS A 22 -6.29 -17.00 -6.18
CA LYS A 22 -7.68 -17.03 -5.76
C LYS A 22 -8.32 -15.70 -6.15
N GLN A 23 -9.57 -15.73 -6.57
CA GLN A 23 -10.34 -14.53 -6.85
C GLN A 23 -11.04 -14.02 -5.60
N TYR A 24 -11.01 -12.70 -5.42
CA TYR A 24 -11.65 -12.01 -4.29
C TYR A 24 -12.82 -11.19 -4.79
N HIS A 25 -13.91 -11.85 -5.13
CA HIS A 25 -15.07 -11.24 -5.77
C HIS A 25 -15.74 -10.13 -4.96
N LYS A 26 -15.57 -10.17 -3.65
CA LYS A 26 -16.15 -9.15 -2.75
C LYS A 26 -15.33 -7.86 -2.70
N VAL A 27 -14.12 -7.87 -3.23
CA VAL A 27 -13.28 -6.67 -3.29
C VAL A 27 -13.67 -5.90 -4.55
N ALA A 28 -14.13 -4.67 -4.36
CA ALA A 28 -14.51 -3.80 -5.47
C ALA A 28 -13.28 -3.37 -6.29
N HIS A 29 -13.51 -2.82 -7.48
CA HIS A 29 -12.46 -2.27 -8.31
C HIS A 29 -11.61 -1.24 -7.54
N HIS A 30 -12.27 -0.41 -6.74
CA HIS A 30 -11.64 0.56 -5.86
C HIS A 30 -12.16 0.37 -4.44
N THR A 31 -11.26 0.23 -3.47
CA THR A 31 -11.62 0.08 -2.07
C THR A 31 -10.70 0.95 -1.22
N ILE A 32 -11.28 1.71 -0.31
CA ILE A 32 -10.52 2.52 0.64
C ILE A 32 -10.59 1.84 2.00
N TRP A 33 -9.43 1.58 2.57
CA TRP A 33 -9.25 1.06 3.91
C TRP A 33 -8.70 2.15 4.79
N MET A 34 -9.41 2.53 5.84
CA MET A 34 -9.03 3.62 6.73
C MET A 34 -8.88 3.16 8.16
N THR A 35 -7.86 3.68 8.83
CA THR A 35 -7.68 3.50 10.27
C THR A 35 -8.62 4.40 11.05
N GLU A 36 -8.96 3.98 12.27
CA GLU A 36 -9.78 4.79 13.18
C GLU A 36 -9.10 6.11 13.58
N ARG A 37 -7.78 6.14 13.68
CA ARG A 37 -7.03 7.36 13.98
C ARG A 37 -6.53 8.09 12.73
N PHE A 38 -7.35 8.17 11.71
CA PHE A 38 -6.98 8.74 10.41
C PHE A 38 -6.34 10.13 10.52
N LYS A 39 -6.90 11.02 11.33
CA LYS A 39 -6.34 12.38 11.51
C LYS A 39 -4.95 12.35 12.14
N SER A 40 -4.75 11.52 13.14
CA SER A 40 -3.44 11.35 13.78
C SER A 40 -2.44 10.73 12.83
N LEU A 41 -2.90 9.78 12.01
CA LEU A 41 -2.07 9.17 10.98
C LEU A 41 -1.58 10.20 9.97
N LEU A 42 -2.46 11.08 9.50
CA LEU A 42 -2.08 12.17 8.59
C LEU A 42 -1.05 13.09 9.24
N HIS A 43 -1.24 13.40 10.52
CA HIS A 43 -0.28 14.23 11.26
C HIS A 43 1.09 13.55 11.32
N ASP A 44 1.13 12.24 11.60
CA ASP A 44 2.39 11.48 11.59
C ASP A 44 3.09 11.54 10.24
N ILE A 45 2.32 11.42 9.15
CA ILE A 45 2.87 11.43 7.80
C ILE A 45 3.40 12.81 7.42
N PHE A 46 2.60 13.86 7.63
CA PHE A 46 2.92 15.19 7.11
C PHE A 46 3.77 16.05 8.05
N LYS A 47 3.55 15.94 9.36
CA LYS A 47 4.22 16.78 10.36
C LYS A 47 5.37 16.07 11.03
N ASN A 48 5.12 14.91 11.60
CA ASN A 48 6.14 14.15 12.33
C ASN A 48 7.05 13.36 11.40
N LYS A 49 6.58 13.05 10.18
CA LYS A 49 7.32 12.30 9.17
C LYS A 49 7.82 10.96 9.70
N ILE A 50 6.97 10.30 10.46
CA ILE A 50 7.23 8.98 11.01
C ILE A 50 6.33 7.93 10.36
N LEU A 51 6.83 6.71 10.31
CA LEU A 51 6.07 5.57 9.79
C LEU A 51 5.33 4.94 10.97
N SER A 52 4.01 5.16 11.02
CA SER A 52 3.15 4.64 12.08
C SER A 52 2.95 3.14 11.96
N GLU A 53 2.52 2.51 13.07
CA GLU A 53 2.14 1.09 13.06
C GLU A 53 0.87 0.84 12.27
N ASP A 54 -0.03 1.80 12.23
CA ASP A 54 -1.25 1.72 11.45
C ASP A 54 -1.10 2.47 10.12
N PHE A 55 -2.00 2.20 9.20
CA PHE A 55 -1.92 2.74 7.85
C PHE A 55 -3.31 2.87 7.23
N SER A 56 -3.41 3.71 6.21
CA SER A 56 -4.58 3.75 5.34
C SER A 56 -4.19 3.16 3.98
N LEU A 57 -5.12 2.50 3.33
CA LEU A 57 -4.87 1.82 2.07
C LEU A 57 -5.91 2.22 1.04
N TYR A 58 -5.44 2.39 -0.20
CA TYR A 58 -6.29 2.45 -1.38
C TYR A 58 -6.00 1.18 -2.18
N ILE A 59 -7.00 0.32 -2.30
CA ILE A 59 -6.87 -0.98 -2.93
C ILE A 59 -7.51 -0.93 -4.31
N HIS A 60 -6.77 -1.30 -5.33
CA HIS A 60 -7.22 -1.33 -6.70
C HIS A 60 -7.20 -2.77 -7.21
N ARG A 61 -8.36 -3.23 -7.68
CA ARG A 61 -8.54 -4.56 -8.26
C ARG A 61 -9.02 -4.42 -9.71
N PRO A 62 -8.11 -4.25 -10.67
CA PRO A 62 -8.49 -4.06 -12.07
C PRO A 62 -9.23 -5.28 -12.65
N THR A 63 -8.96 -6.48 -12.16
CA THR A 63 -9.65 -7.70 -12.59
C THR A 63 -11.14 -7.71 -12.26
N ALA A 64 -11.62 -6.84 -11.38
CA ALA A 64 -13.04 -6.67 -11.12
C ALA A 64 -13.79 -6.14 -12.36
N THR A 65 -13.11 -5.38 -13.21
CA THR A 65 -13.69 -4.78 -14.42
C THR A 65 -13.22 -5.51 -15.69
N ASP A 66 -11.94 -5.91 -15.73
CA ASP A 66 -11.35 -6.56 -16.89
C ASP A 66 -10.54 -7.78 -16.45
N LYS A 67 -11.08 -8.95 -16.70
CA LYS A 67 -10.46 -10.22 -16.30
C LYS A 67 -9.14 -10.49 -17.00
N SER A 68 -8.83 -9.79 -18.09
CA SER A 68 -7.56 -9.98 -18.82
C SER A 68 -6.34 -9.51 -18.05
N PHE A 69 -6.51 -8.76 -16.95
CA PHE A 69 -5.40 -8.32 -16.10
C PHE A 69 -4.80 -9.43 -15.23
N ALA A 70 -5.35 -10.63 -15.27
CA ALA A 70 -4.79 -11.78 -14.56
C ALA A 70 -5.13 -13.08 -15.32
N PRO A 71 -4.39 -14.16 -15.09
CA PRO A 71 -4.74 -15.47 -15.63
C PRO A 71 -6.13 -15.91 -15.14
N GLU A 72 -6.77 -16.83 -15.87
CA GLU A 72 -8.06 -17.35 -15.50
C GLU A 72 -8.06 -17.90 -14.06
N GLY A 73 -9.08 -17.53 -13.28
CA GLY A 73 -9.20 -17.95 -11.88
C GLY A 73 -8.33 -17.17 -10.91
N CYS A 74 -7.56 -16.20 -11.41
CA CYS A 74 -6.64 -15.38 -10.60
C CYS A 74 -7.11 -13.93 -10.51
N ASP A 75 -6.52 -13.18 -9.60
CA ASP A 75 -6.73 -11.75 -9.47
C ASP A 75 -5.39 -11.02 -9.47
N SER A 76 -5.43 -9.75 -9.79
CA SER A 76 -4.29 -8.86 -9.61
C SER A 76 -4.72 -7.59 -8.87
N PHE A 77 -3.80 -7.08 -8.06
CA PHE A 77 -4.08 -5.94 -7.18
C PHE A 77 -2.90 -4.98 -7.17
N TYR A 78 -3.18 -3.72 -6.94
CA TYR A 78 -2.18 -2.84 -6.36
C TYR A 78 -2.80 -2.06 -5.21
N VAL A 79 -1.97 -1.78 -4.21
CA VAL A 79 -2.36 -1.14 -2.98
C VAL A 79 -1.48 0.07 -2.77
N LEU A 80 -2.10 1.24 -2.65
CA LEU A 80 -1.41 2.48 -2.36
C LEU A 80 -1.49 2.74 -0.86
N CYS A 81 -0.34 2.96 -0.25
CA CYS A 81 -0.25 3.28 1.17
C CYS A 81 0.46 4.63 1.33
N PRO A 82 -0.25 5.68 1.76
CA PRO A 82 0.40 6.95 2.06
C PRO A 82 1.41 6.80 3.20
N VAL A 83 2.60 7.32 3.00
CA VAL A 83 3.71 7.23 3.95
C VAL A 83 4.43 8.58 3.99
N PRO A 84 5.29 8.84 4.99
CA PRO A 84 6.12 10.03 4.98
C PRO A 84 6.98 10.10 3.71
N ASN A 85 7.22 11.31 3.24
CA ASN A 85 8.09 11.52 2.09
C ASN A 85 9.57 11.33 2.47
N LEU A 86 10.48 11.58 1.52
CA LEU A 86 11.91 11.39 1.75
C LEU A 86 12.52 12.32 2.81
N GLN A 87 11.79 13.35 3.26
CA GLN A 87 12.22 14.16 4.40
C GLN A 87 12.13 13.39 5.72
N GLY A 88 11.28 12.37 5.79
CA GLY A 88 11.29 11.42 6.90
C GLY A 88 12.53 10.54 6.82
N LYS A 89 13.16 10.26 7.96
CA LYS A 89 14.39 9.47 8.00
C LYS A 89 14.07 7.98 8.12
N ILE A 90 13.32 7.45 7.17
CA ILE A 90 12.89 6.06 7.15
C ILE A 90 13.88 5.26 6.31
N ASN A 91 14.38 4.17 6.86
CA ASN A 91 15.22 3.24 6.12
C ASN A 91 14.34 2.31 5.28
N TRP A 92 14.03 2.73 4.05
CA TRP A 92 13.16 1.97 3.16
C TRP A 92 13.74 0.63 2.71
N ASP A 93 15.04 0.44 2.81
CA ASP A 93 15.64 -0.85 2.49
C ASP A 93 15.24 -1.93 3.50
N VAL A 94 14.90 -1.53 4.74
CA VAL A 94 14.43 -2.42 5.79
C VAL A 94 12.92 -2.36 5.94
N GLU A 95 12.35 -1.17 5.96
CA GLU A 95 10.95 -0.96 6.30
C GLU A 95 9.97 -1.38 5.20
N SER A 96 10.42 -1.44 3.93
CA SER A 96 9.55 -1.85 2.82
C SER A 96 9.00 -3.25 3.01
N GLU A 97 9.85 -4.22 3.36
CA GLU A 97 9.40 -5.58 3.58
C GLU A 97 8.51 -5.69 4.82
N ASN A 98 8.87 -4.97 5.89
CA ASN A 98 8.06 -4.93 7.10
C ASN A 98 6.67 -4.38 6.82
N LEU A 99 6.58 -3.29 6.06
CA LEU A 99 5.30 -2.69 5.71
C LEU A 99 4.49 -3.62 4.80
N LYS A 100 5.12 -4.25 3.82
CA LYS A 100 4.46 -5.24 2.96
C LYS A 100 3.85 -6.36 3.82
N ASN A 101 4.60 -6.88 4.76
CA ASN A 101 4.12 -7.97 5.63
C ASN A 101 2.94 -7.51 6.50
N LYS A 102 3.00 -6.30 7.03
CA LYS A 102 1.89 -5.74 7.83
C LYS A 102 0.62 -5.57 6.98
N ILE A 103 0.76 -5.05 5.77
CA ILE A 103 -0.38 -4.84 4.86
C ILE A 103 -1.01 -6.19 4.50
N VAL A 104 -0.21 -7.15 4.08
CA VAL A 104 -0.71 -8.48 3.71
C VAL A 104 -1.39 -9.15 4.89
N LYS A 105 -0.82 -9.06 6.08
CA LYS A 105 -1.39 -9.65 7.29
C LYS A 105 -2.75 -9.00 7.63
N GLU A 106 -2.85 -7.70 7.55
CA GLU A 106 -4.10 -6.99 7.84
C GLU A 106 -5.19 -7.32 6.81
N LEU A 107 -4.85 -7.34 5.53
CA LEU A 107 -5.80 -7.72 4.49
C LEU A 107 -6.25 -9.17 4.64
N SER A 108 -5.34 -10.07 5.04
CA SER A 108 -5.65 -11.49 5.28
C SER A 108 -6.66 -11.67 6.40
N LYS A 109 -6.64 -10.80 7.40
CA LYS A 109 -7.56 -10.88 8.53
C LYS A 109 -8.92 -10.24 8.25
N THR A 110 -9.03 -9.41 7.23
CA THR A 110 -10.19 -8.56 7.02
C THR A 110 -10.88 -8.87 5.70
N ILE A 111 -10.54 -8.18 4.64
CA ILE A 111 -11.28 -8.25 3.37
C ILE A 111 -10.76 -9.29 2.38
N MET A 112 -9.58 -9.83 2.62
CA MET A 112 -8.96 -10.82 1.72
C MET A 112 -8.49 -12.05 2.50
N PRO A 113 -9.43 -12.90 2.96
CA PRO A 113 -9.07 -14.09 3.74
C PRO A 113 -8.06 -14.98 3.00
N ASP A 114 -7.09 -15.50 3.75
CA ASP A 114 -6.04 -16.38 3.24
C ASP A 114 -5.12 -15.74 2.19
N LEU A 115 -5.02 -14.42 2.16
CA LEU A 115 -4.19 -13.72 1.19
C LEU A 115 -2.75 -14.22 1.21
N GLU A 116 -2.17 -14.43 2.40
CA GLU A 116 -0.78 -14.89 2.53
C GLU A 116 -0.51 -16.19 1.78
N LYS A 117 -1.50 -17.10 1.76
CA LYS A 117 -1.39 -18.39 1.09
C LYS A 117 -1.63 -18.32 -0.41
N ASN A 118 -2.27 -17.26 -0.86
CA ASN A 118 -2.74 -17.15 -2.24
C ASN A 118 -1.93 -16.18 -3.09
N ILE A 119 -0.99 -15.45 -2.52
CA ILE A 119 -0.11 -14.56 -3.28
C ILE A 119 0.82 -15.42 -4.14
N THR A 120 0.88 -15.10 -5.43
CA THR A 120 1.75 -15.78 -6.39
C THR A 120 3.05 -15.01 -6.63
N ASP A 121 2.94 -13.69 -6.76
CA ASP A 121 4.08 -12.81 -6.95
C ASP A 121 3.78 -11.47 -6.29
N VAL A 122 4.81 -10.79 -5.83
CA VAL A 122 4.69 -9.52 -5.15
C VAL A 122 5.91 -8.65 -5.41
N PHE A 123 5.69 -7.37 -5.65
CA PHE A 123 6.75 -6.38 -5.68
C PHE A 123 6.20 -5.05 -5.18
N TRP A 124 7.10 -4.13 -4.88
CA TRP A 124 6.70 -2.85 -4.34
C TRP A 124 7.55 -1.70 -4.86
N MET A 125 6.99 -0.50 -4.70
CA MET A 125 7.70 0.76 -4.90
C MET A 125 7.62 1.54 -3.61
N ASN A 126 8.74 2.04 -3.12
CA ASN A 126 8.79 2.93 -1.97
C ASN A 126 9.18 4.34 -2.42
N PRO A 127 9.15 5.35 -1.53
CA PRO A 127 9.52 6.71 -1.91
C PRO A 127 10.93 6.85 -2.47
N LYS A 128 11.82 5.91 -2.18
CA LYS A 128 13.20 5.93 -2.61
C LYS A 128 13.40 5.27 -3.97
N LYS A 129 12.80 4.09 -4.18
CA LYS A 129 12.99 3.35 -5.43
C LYS A 129 11.95 2.25 -5.61
N ARG A 130 11.88 1.77 -6.87
CA ARG A 130 11.14 0.57 -7.23
C ARG A 130 11.97 -0.65 -6.82
N SER A 131 11.35 -1.58 -6.13
CA SER A 131 11.95 -2.85 -5.75
C SER A 131 11.24 -3.98 -6.47
N ARG A 132 11.99 -4.96 -6.92
CA ARG A 132 11.46 -6.19 -7.50
C ARG A 132 11.98 -7.37 -6.69
N PRO A 133 11.19 -8.42 -6.53
CA PRO A 133 11.68 -9.62 -5.90
C PRO A 133 12.82 -10.26 -6.68
#